data_90402d5827550af5c140ea551073b513
#
_entry.id   90402d5827550af5c140ea551073b513
#
_cell.length_a   1.000
_cell.length_b   1.000
_cell.length_c   1.000
_cell.angle_alpha   90.00
_cell.angle_beta   90.00
_cell.angle_gamma   90.00
#
_symmetry.space_group_name_H-M   'P 1'
#
loop_
_entity.id
_entity.type
_entity.pdbx_description
1 polymer ?
#
loop_
_entity_poly.entity_id
_entity_poly.type
_entity_poly.pdbx_seq_one_letter_code
_entity_poly.pdbx_strand_id
1 'polypeptide(L)'
;MKYKITGNENQIFNNNAFFCVGTGRMGLALQKHYIEQLKFVQDELGFEYIRGHGLFSDDMAIFQERKYGEDAEPVIEYNWTYLDMVMDSYKELKIKPFIELGFMPKKLASGEQTIFYWKGNTTPPKDYQKWADLIKATLNHLIDRYGREEVLTWPVEVWNEPNLKGFWKDADMEEYFKLYQVSAKAVKEVDENFKVGGPAVCGGSDKEWVKAFLEFVSKNKCPLDFVTRHHYTTEFPAWDGHYGYPKLHPKEKCFEQLEATRGIVDSFDEFKGFDIHVTEYNTSYIPNAPVHDTNLNAAYIANMLSTFGDNHKSYSYWTFGDIFEEGGVPFTPFHGGFGLVANGLIPKPTFWTFAFYKKLTKDFEKCVLRTPECVVVKTKNNTYKGIAWNVDERFTGNKITLDLEFPLPTTDNVLITQLVDEETCNPQKVWHDIGEPANPSKDQVKLIQQGANPLTSTKRCDNKLHLELKSNGVCYFEIKNAPIKSDTGFTFGRYE
;
A
#
# COMPACT_ATOMS: atom_id res chain seq x y z
N MET A 1 -14.75 7.82 -26.10
CA MET A 1 -15.82 8.03 -25.08
C MET A 1 -16.04 9.52 -24.93
N LYS A 2 -17.31 9.97 -24.82
CA LYS A 2 -17.64 11.40 -24.73
C LYS A 2 -18.53 11.65 -23.53
N TYR A 3 -18.13 12.61 -22.69
CA TYR A 3 -18.85 12.98 -21.49
C TYR A 3 -19.02 14.51 -21.41
N LYS A 4 -20.22 14.94 -21.04
CA LYS A 4 -20.51 16.33 -20.74
C LYS A 4 -20.75 16.47 -19.24
N ILE A 5 -19.86 17.18 -18.56
CA ILE A 5 -19.92 17.45 -17.13
C ILE A 5 -20.76 18.71 -16.94
N THR A 6 -21.79 18.64 -16.11
CA THR A 6 -22.64 19.81 -15.80
C THR A 6 -22.18 20.54 -14.53
N GLY A 7 -21.36 19.87 -13.72
CA GLY A 7 -20.90 20.37 -12.42
C GLY A 7 -21.92 20.17 -11.29
N ASN A 8 -23.07 19.55 -11.57
CA ASN A 8 -24.11 19.23 -10.58
C ASN A 8 -24.04 17.79 -10.10
N GLU A 9 -23.30 16.93 -10.80
CA GLU A 9 -23.10 15.54 -10.45
C GLU A 9 -22.43 15.45 -9.06
N ASN A 10 -22.77 14.39 -8.32
CA ASN A 10 -22.16 14.06 -7.04
C ASN A 10 -22.10 12.54 -6.91
N GLN A 11 -21.03 11.96 -7.47
CA GLN A 11 -20.78 10.53 -7.42
C GLN A 11 -19.95 10.16 -6.20
N ILE A 12 -20.12 8.94 -5.72
CA ILE A 12 -19.33 8.42 -4.60
C ILE A 12 -17.86 8.27 -5.05
N PHE A 13 -16.95 8.85 -4.28
CA PHE A 13 -15.52 8.69 -4.48
C PHE A 13 -14.80 8.89 -3.14
N ASN A 14 -14.44 7.80 -2.49
CA ASN A 14 -13.93 7.82 -1.13
C ASN A 14 -12.41 8.01 -1.03
N ASN A 15 -11.64 7.73 -2.08
CA ASN A 15 -10.19 7.94 -2.19
C ASN A 15 -9.39 7.54 -0.93
N ASN A 16 -9.57 6.31 -0.46
CA ASN A 16 -8.90 5.80 0.75
C ASN A 16 -7.49 5.25 0.48
N ALA A 17 -6.88 5.61 -0.65
CA ALA A 17 -5.57 5.11 -1.08
C ALA A 17 -4.42 5.47 -0.13
N PHE A 18 -4.58 6.51 0.71
CA PHE A 18 -3.51 7.05 1.57
C PHE A 18 -3.66 6.66 3.04
N PHE A 19 -4.60 5.80 3.37
CA PHE A 19 -4.78 5.37 4.75
C PHE A 19 -3.57 4.54 5.23
N CYS A 20 -3.10 3.58 4.43
CA CYS A 20 -1.99 2.72 4.83
C CYS A 20 -1.07 2.41 3.65
N VAL A 21 0.19 2.16 3.93
CA VAL A 21 1.18 1.60 3.00
C VAL A 21 1.93 0.45 3.66
N GLY A 22 2.31 -0.55 2.87
CA GLY A 22 3.09 -1.68 3.33
C GLY A 22 4.59 -1.41 3.36
N THR A 23 5.28 -2.18 4.19
CA THR A 23 6.73 -2.30 4.21
C THR A 23 7.13 -3.75 4.47
N GLY A 24 8.39 -4.11 4.23
CA GLY A 24 8.92 -5.41 4.64
C GLY A 24 9.03 -5.54 6.17
N ARG A 25 10.04 -6.26 6.66
CA ARG A 25 10.22 -6.46 8.10
C ARG A 25 10.58 -5.16 8.83
N MET A 26 10.15 -5.03 10.08
CA MET A 26 10.36 -3.84 10.91
C MET A 26 11.84 -3.49 11.08
N GLY A 27 12.75 -4.47 11.18
CA GLY A 27 14.19 -4.25 11.31
C GLY A 27 14.83 -3.50 10.12
N LEU A 28 14.18 -3.44 8.96
CA LEU A 28 14.64 -2.61 7.84
C LEU A 28 14.60 -1.11 8.16
N ALA A 29 13.67 -0.69 9.01
CA ALA A 29 13.55 0.72 9.42
C ALA A 29 14.73 1.23 10.27
N LEU A 30 15.65 0.36 10.69
CA LEU A 30 16.93 0.73 11.28
C LEU A 30 17.97 1.16 10.25
N GLN A 31 17.71 0.94 8.95
CA GLN A 31 18.62 1.29 7.88
C GLN A 31 18.38 2.74 7.40
N LYS A 32 19.47 3.49 7.22
CA LYS A 32 19.43 4.86 6.73
C LYS A 32 18.68 5.00 5.41
N HIS A 33 18.95 4.12 4.45
CA HIS A 33 18.32 4.18 3.12
C HIS A 33 16.82 3.92 3.16
N TYR A 34 16.36 3.09 4.09
CA TYR A 34 14.94 2.90 4.32
C TYR A 34 14.25 4.21 4.74
N ILE A 35 14.84 4.90 5.71
CA ILE A 35 14.30 6.18 6.21
C ILE A 35 14.33 7.25 5.11
N GLU A 36 15.39 7.30 4.29
CA GLU A 36 15.48 8.22 3.15
C GLU A 36 14.38 7.95 2.11
N GLN A 37 14.12 6.67 1.76
CA GLN A 37 13.04 6.30 0.84
C GLN A 37 11.66 6.60 1.43
N LEU A 38 11.42 6.23 2.70
CA LEU A 38 10.14 6.50 3.35
C LEU A 38 9.87 8.00 3.46
N LYS A 39 10.90 8.80 3.78
CA LYS A 39 10.78 10.25 3.80
C LYS A 39 10.38 10.81 2.43
N PHE A 40 11.03 10.33 1.36
CA PHE A 40 10.70 10.75 0.00
C PHE A 40 9.23 10.43 -0.35
N VAL A 41 8.74 9.26 0.02
CA VAL A 41 7.34 8.86 -0.18
C VAL A 41 6.40 9.73 0.66
N GLN A 42 6.72 9.96 1.94
CA GLN A 42 5.88 10.74 2.84
C GLN A 42 5.80 12.22 2.45
N ASP A 43 6.87 12.83 2.00
CA ASP A 43 6.89 14.24 1.56
C ASP A 43 5.91 14.47 0.38
N GLU A 44 5.74 13.49 -0.52
CA GLU A 44 4.89 13.61 -1.71
C GLU A 44 3.48 13.00 -1.52
N LEU A 45 3.37 11.85 -0.89
CA LEU A 45 2.13 11.08 -0.81
C LEU A 45 1.44 11.21 0.54
N GLY A 46 2.18 11.17 1.65
CA GLY A 46 1.68 11.37 3.00
C GLY A 46 0.66 10.31 3.41
N PHE A 47 1.09 9.05 3.50
CA PHE A 47 0.31 7.97 4.07
C PHE A 47 0.09 8.18 5.57
N GLU A 48 -1.06 7.75 6.09
CA GLU A 48 -1.39 7.89 7.50
C GLU A 48 -0.77 6.76 8.34
N TYR A 49 -0.81 5.52 7.83
CA TYR A 49 -0.29 4.33 8.51
C TYR A 49 0.73 3.58 7.65
N ILE A 50 1.58 2.79 8.33
CA ILE A 50 2.51 1.85 7.73
C ILE A 50 2.40 0.49 8.42
N ARG A 51 2.28 -0.60 7.64
CA ARG A 51 2.20 -1.97 8.11
C ARG A 51 3.41 -2.77 7.64
N GLY A 52 4.04 -3.50 8.54
CA GLY A 52 5.20 -4.34 8.22
C GLY A 52 5.29 -5.57 9.11
N HIS A 53 6.05 -6.54 8.63
CA HIS A 53 6.24 -7.83 9.29
C HIS A 53 7.24 -7.80 10.44
N GLY A 54 7.17 -8.80 11.30
CA GLY A 54 8.26 -9.18 12.16
C GLY A 54 8.58 -8.24 13.30
N LEU A 55 7.56 -7.59 13.88
CA LEU A 55 7.71 -6.79 15.09
C LEU A 55 8.44 -7.55 16.20
N PHE A 56 8.11 -8.84 16.39
CA PHE A 56 8.70 -9.70 17.42
C PHE A 56 9.81 -10.61 16.94
N SER A 57 10.26 -10.47 15.69
CA SER A 57 11.39 -11.23 15.15
C SER A 57 12.67 -10.94 15.92
N ASP A 58 13.60 -11.91 15.94
CA ASP A 58 14.80 -11.82 16.75
C ASP A 58 15.72 -10.64 16.41
N ASP A 59 15.68 -10.13 15.19
CA ASP A 59 16.45 -8.95 14.76
C ASP A 59 15.93 -7.63 15.37
N MET A 60 14.67 -7.59 15.86
CA MET A 60 14.15 -6.50 16.67
C MET A 60 14.58 -6.60 18.15
N ALA A 61 15.12 -7.73 18.56
CA ALA A 61 15.71 -7.99 19.88
C ALA A 61 14.78 -7.75 21.09
N ILE A 62 13.45 -7.71 20.88
CA ILE A 62 12.50 -7.38 21.96
C ILE A 62 12.46 -8.47 23.03
N PHE A 63 12.24 -9.73 22.62
CA PHE A 63 12.11 -10.84 23.56
C PHE A 63 13.46 -11.45 23.89
N GLN A 64 13.91 -11.35 25.13
CA GLN A 64 15.17 -11.88 25.61
C GLN A 64 14.92 -12.93 26.70
N GLU A 65 15.56 -14.10 26.56
CA GLU A 65 15.61 -15.13 27.60
C GLU A 65 17.06 -15.27 28.04
N ARG A 66 17.39 -14.81 29.25
CA ARG A 66 18.75 -14.72 29.78
C ARG A 66 18.92 -15.55 31.03
N LYS A 67 20.11 -16.15 31.18
CA LYS A 67 20.54 -16.80 32.40
C LYS A 67 21.65 -15.99 33.07
N TYR A 68 21.49 -15.71 34.36
CA TYR A 68 22.47 -15.00 35.18
C TYR A 68 23.17 -15.98 36.18
N GLY A 69 23.92 -16.95 35.61
CA GLY A 69 24.61 -18.03 36.32
C GLY A 69 24.36 -19.38 35.67
N GLU A 70 25.25 -20.35 35.88
CA GLU A 70 25.16 -21.68 35.24
C GLU A 70 23.88 -22.42 35.69
N ASP A 71 23.53 -22.35 36.97
CA ASP A 71 22.36 -23.00 37.54
C ASP A 71 21.13 -22.09 37.72
N ALA A 72 21.18 -20.85 37.18
CA ALA A 72 20.06 -19.93 37.29
C ALA A 72 18.92 -20.29 36.37
N GLU A 73 17.67 -20.14 36.79
CA GLU A 73 16.51 -20.21 35.89
C GLU A 73 16.55 -19.07 34.91
N PRO A 74 16.10 -19.30 33.63
CA PRO A 74 16.02 -18.25 32.62
C PRO A 74 15.04 -17.15 33.05
N VAL A 75 15.47 -15.90 32.90
CA VAL A 75 14.62 -14.71 33.12
C VAL A 75 14.22 -14.11 31.76
N ILE A 76 12.95 -13.77 31.62
CA ILE A 76 12.44 -13.05 30.46
C ILE A 76 12.65 -11.56 30.68
N GLU A 77 13.31 -10.92 29.73
CA GLU A 77 13.51 -9.47 29.69
C GLU A 77 13.07 -8.93 28.33
N TYR A 78 12.55 -7.72 28.31
CA TYR A 78 12.15 -7.04 27.07
C TYR A 78 13.11 -5.89 26.77
N ASN A 79 13.61 -5.83 25.53
CA ASN A 79 14.49 -4.77 25.06
C ASN A 79 13.77 -3.91 24.03
N TRP A 80 13.54 -2.66 24.35
CA TRP A 80 12.78 -1.74 23.51
C TRP A 80 13.64 -0.88 22.56
N THR A 81 14.98 -1.00 22.61
CA THR A 81 15.89 -0.11 21.91
C THR A 81 15.57 0.03 20.41
N TYR A 82 15.41 -1.09 19.70
CA TYR A 82 15.13 -1.04 18.27
C TYR A 82 13.68 -0.69 17.99
N LEU A 83 12.75 -1.12 18.80
CA LEU A 83 11.35 -0.71 18.70
C LEU A 83 11.23 0.82 18.80
N ASP A 84 11.87 1.41 19.80
CA ASP A 84 11.86 2.87 20.00
C ASP A 84 12.47 3.61 18.80
N MET A 85 13.61 3.15 18.29
CA MET A 85 14.24 3.77 17.12
C MET A 85 13.34 3.76 15.88
N VAL A 86 12.63 2.65 15.65
CA VAL A 86 11.69 2.53 14.53
C VAL A 86 10.48 3.44 14.72
N MET A 87 9.85 3.40 15.89
CA MET A 87 8.63 4.19 16.15
C MET A 87 8.93 5.69 16.24
N ASP A 88 10.09 6.09 16.77
CA ASP A 88 10.54 7.48 16.75
C ASP A 88 10.70 7.99 15.31
N SER A 89 11.34 7.17 14.43
CA SER A 89 11.49 7.51 13.01
C SER A 89 10.13 7.64 12.31
N TYR A 90 9.19 6.75 12.57
CA TYR A 90 7.84 6.85 12.02
C TYR A 90 7.13 8.12 12.49
N LYS A 91 7.25 8.46 13.76
CA LYS A 91 6.67 9.68 14.32
C LYS A 91 7.28 10.94 13.68
N GLU A 92 8.60 10.99 13.49
CA GLU A 92 9.28 12.09 12.77
C GLU A 92 8.77 12.25 11.35
N LEU A 93 8.49 11.15 10.66
CA LEU A 93 7.94 11.11 9.30
C LEU A 93 6.41 11.26 9.26
N LYS A 94 5.75 11.49 10.41
CA LYS A 94 4.30 11.66 10.53
C LYS A 94 3.49 10.50 9.96
N ILE A 95 3.98 9.28 10.15
CA ILE A 95 3.30 8.04 9.79
C ILE A 95 3.13 7.20 11.05
N LYS A 96 1.98 6.55 11.21
CA LYS A 96 1.65 5.73 12.37
C LYS A 96 1.81 4.25 12.04
N PRO A 97 2.21 3.40 12.98
CA PRO A 97 2.20 1.97 12.73
C PRO A 97 0.77 1.41 12.67
N PHE A 98 0.50 0.56 11.70
CA PHE A 98 -0.56 -0.44 11.73
C PHE A 98 0.14 -1.71 12.24
N ILE A 99 -0.04 -2.03 13.51
CA ILE A 99 0.76 -3.04 14.20
C ILE A 99 0.36 -4.44 13.74
N GLU A 100 1.33 -5.24 13.27
CA GLU A 100 1.17 -6.67 13.05
C GLU A 100 1.86 -7.44 14.19
N LEU A 101 1.11 -8.24 14.95
CA LEU A 101 1.66 -9.09 16.02
C LEU A 101 2.28 -10.36 15.40
N GLY A 102 3.55 -10.29 15.04
CA GLY A 102 4.33 -11.35 14.38
C GLY A 102 5.79 -10.91 14.16
N PHE A 103 6.71 -11.76 13.73
CA PHE A 103 6.62 -13.22 13.80
C PHE A 103 7.11 -13.72 15.16
N MET A 104 7.07 -15.07 15.38
CA MET A 104 7.35 -15.64 16.69
C MET A 104 8.83 -15.46 17.07
N PRO A 105 9.18 -14.93 18.25
CA PRO A 105 10.56 -14.93 18.72
C PRO A 105 11.08 -16.38 18.82
N LYS A 106 12.27 -16.67 18.33
CA LYS A 106 12.85 -18.02 18.32
C LYS A 106 12.80 -18.70 19.69
N LYS A 107 13.07 -17.95 20.76
CA LYS A 107 13.06 -18.48 22.13
C LYS A 107 11.65 -18.81 22.64
N LEU A 108 10.61 -18.24 22.06
CA LEU A 108 9.21 -18.51 22.38
C LEU A 108 8.57 -19.50 21.41
N ALA A 109 9.15 -19.75 20.24
CA ALA A 109 8.65 -20.62 19.21
C ALA A 109 8.56 -22.09 19.64
N SER A 110 7.51 -22.80 19.20
CA SER A 110 7.31 -24.24 19.43
C SER A 110 8.09 -25.11 18.41
N GLY A 111 8.63 -24.50 17.36
CA GLY A 111 9.36 -25.22 16.29
C GLY A 111 10.34 -24.31 15.54
N GLU A 112 10.95 -24.86 14.48
CA GLU A 112 12.03 -24.21 13.74
C GLU A 112 11.63 -23.76 12.33
N GLN A 113 10.33 -23.89 11.95
CA GLN A 113 9.86 -23.42 10.65
C GLN A 113 10.06 -21.91 10.54
N THR A 114 10.67 -21.48 9.45
CA THR A 114 10.90 -20.06 9.17
C THR A 114 10.53 -19.72 7.73
N ILE A 115 10.23 -18.45 7.49
CA ILE A 115 9.97 -17.91 6.16
C ILE A 115 10.92 -16.73 5.90
N PHE A 116 11.09 -16.40 4.64
CA PHE A 116 11.91 -15.32 4.13
C PHE A 116 13.43 -15.47 4.37
N TYR A 117 14.20 -14.67 3.69
CA TYR A 117 15.66 -14.59 3.82
C TYR A 117 16.10 -14.33 5.28
N TRP A 118 15.39 -13.49 6.00
CA TRP A 118 15.66 -13.07 7.37
C TRP A 118 15.11 -14.02 8.45
N LYS A 119 14.59 -15.20 8.04
CA LYS A 119 14.23 -16.31 8.93
C LYS A 119 13.17 -15.99 9.99
N GLY A 120 12.11 -15.25 9.62
CA GLY A 120 10.95 -15.09 10.50
C GLY A 120 10.36 -16.43 10.90
N ASN A 121 10.22 -16.70 12.21
CA ASN A 121 9.67 -17.97 12.68
C ASN A 121 8.14 -17.98 12.58
N THR A 122 7.58 -19.01 11.97
CA THR A 122 6.15 -19.14 11.65
C THR A 122 5.46 -20.29 12.39
N THR A 123 6.00 -20.67 13.55
CA THR A 123 5.39 -21.68 14.43
C THR A 123 4.63 -21.04 15.58
N PRO A 124 3.63 -21.72 16.16
CA PRO A 124 2.94 -21.26 17.37
C PRO A 124 3.91 -21.00 18.53
N PRO A 125 3.51 -20.22 19.53
CA PRO A 125 4.28 -20.11 20.77
C PRO A 125 4.25 -21.42 21.53
N LYS A 126 5.36 -21.81 22.14
CA LYS A 126 5.41 -22.97 23.08
C LYS A 126 4.72 -22.68 24.41
N ASP A 127 4.50 -21.39 24.71
CA ASP A 127 3.85 -20.90 25.92
C ASP A 127 2.99 -19.66 25.58
N TYR A 128 1.68 -19.85 25.57
CA TYR A 128 0.72 -18.81 25.25
C TYR A 128 0.61 -17.70 26.29
N GLN A 129 0.95 -17.99 27.58
CA GLN A 129 0.99 -16.94 28.59
C GLN A 129 2.15 -15.98 28.34
N LYS A 130 3.34 -16.50 28.03
CA LYS A 130 4.49 -15.67 27.66
C LYS A 130 4.24 -14.84 26.38
N TRP A 131 3.48 -15.38 25.43
CA TRP A 131 3.04 -14.63 24.25
C TRP A 131 2.11 -13.48 24.62
N ALA A 132 1.11 -13.73 25.46
CA ALA A 132 0.22 -12.68 25.97
C ALA A 132 0.99 -11.62 26.77
N ASP A 133 1.96 -12.03 27.57
CA ASP A 133 2.78 -11.11 28.40
C ASP A 133 3.69 -10.24 27.51
N LEU A 134 4.25 -10.79 26.42
CA LEU A 134 5.01 -10.04 25.41
C LEU A 134 4.14 -8.95 24.77
N ILE A 135 2.92 -9.29 24.32
CA ILE A 135 1.98 -8.33 23.74
C ILE A 135 1.67 -7.21 24.75
N LYS A 136 1.31 -7.57 25.99
CA LYS A 136 0.97 -6.60 27.03
C LYS A 136 2.14 -5.70 27.38
N ALA A 137 3.33 -6.26 27.52
CA ALA A 137 4.53 -5.49 27.81
C ALA A 137 4.83 -4.49 26.68
N THR A 138 4.71 -4.93 25.42
CA THR A 138 4.95 -4.07 24.25
C THR A 138 3.96 -2.91 24.19
N LEU A 139 2.66 -3.17 24.30
CA LEU A 139 1.64 -2.13 24.22
C LEU A 139 1.71 -1.14 25.42
N ASN A 140 1.99 -1.62 26.62
CA ASN A 140 2.22 -0.74 27.78
C ASN A 140 3.45 0.15 27.56
N HIS A 141 4.57 -0.41 27.07
CA HIS A 141 5.75 0.40 26.76
C HIS A 141 5.45 1.49 25.71
N LEU A 142 4.71 1.15 24.66
CA LEU A 142 4.31 2.13 23.63
C LEU A 142 3.41 3.23 24.22
N ILE A 143 2.45 2.88 25.10
CA ILE A 143 1.61 3.85 25.81
C ILE A 143 2.46 4.78 26.70
N ASP A 144 3.38 4.20 27.47
CA ASP A 144 4.25 4.96 28.38
C ASP A 144 5.15 5.95 27.61
N ARG A 145 5.62 5.54 26.42
CA ARG A 145 6.52 6.37 25.61
C ARG A 145 5.82 7.40 24.75
N TYR A 146 4.72 7.05 24.09
CA TYR A 146 4.07 7.90 23.06
C TYR A 146 2.76 8.51 23.53
N GLY A 147 2.25 8.10 24.66
CA GLY A 147 0.98 8.52 25.23
C GLY A 147 -0.21 7.67 24.78
N ARG A 148 -1.12 7.44 25.72
CA ARG A 148 -2.29 6.56 25.53
C ARG A 148 -3.15 6.98 24.35
N GLU A 149 -3.47 8.28 24.22
CA GLU A 149 -4.35 8.79 23.17
C GLU A 149 -3.78 8.53 21.76
N GLU A 150 -2.47 8.69 21.59
CA GLU A 150 -1.80 8.42 20.31
C GLU A 150 -1.81 6.92 19.99
N VAL A 151 -1.38 6.09 20.93
CA VAL A 151 -1.20 4.64 20.70
C VAL A 151 -2.54 3.93 20.47
N LEU A 152 -3.62 4.38 21.08
CA LEU A 152 -4.97 3.85 20.83
C LEU A 152 -5.48 4.10 19.39
N THR A 153 -4.85 5.02 18.65
CA THR A 153 -5.16 5.19 17.21
C THR A 153 -4.47 4.17 16.31
N TRP A 154 -3.54 3.37 16.84
CA TRP A 154 -2.78 2.38 16.08
C TRP A 154 -3.55 1.05 16.04
N PRO A 155 -4.04 0.62 14.86
CA PRO A 155 -4.72 -0.66 14.75
C PRO A 155 -3.76 -1.82 15.01
N VAL A 156 -4.26 -2.91 15.60
CA VAL A 156 -3.49 -4.11 15.93
C VAL A 156 -4.06 -5.30 15.16
N GLU A 157 -3.26 -5.86 14.26
CA GLU A 157 -3.57 -7.07 13.49
C GLU A 157 -2.85 -8.28 14.09
N VAL A 158 -3.54 -9.40 14.16
CA VAL A 158 -2.96 -10.63 14.70
C VAL A 158 -2.45 -11.50 13.57
N TRP A 159 -1.11 -11.58 13.43
CA TRP A 159 -0.39 -12.43 12.49
C TRP A 159 -0.47 -11.98 11.02
N ASN A 160 0.11 -12.80 10.11
CA ASN A 160 0.14 -12.64 8.66
C ASN A 160 -0.14 -13.95 7.94
N GLU A 161 -1.11 -13.98 7.05
CA GLU A 161 -1.45 -15.07 6.10
C GLU A 161 -1.47 -16.48 6.72
N PRO A 162 -2.18 -16.69 7.84
CA PRO A 162 -2.19 -17.99 8.53
C PRO A 162 -2.79 -19.12 7.69
N ASN A 163 -3.46 -18.80 6.60
CA ASN A 163 -3.99 -19.76 5.63
C ASN A 163 -2.92 -20.37 4.71
N LEU A 164 -1.68 -19.91 4.78
CA LEU A 164 -0.55 -20.43 4.01
C LEU A 164 0.42 -21.20 4.91
N LYS A 165 0.78 -22.42 4.52
CA LYS A 165 1.71 -23.30 5.26
C LYS A 165 3.10 -22.68 5.49
N GLY A 166 3.53 -21.76 4.64
CA GLY A 166 4.79 -21.02 4.82
C GLY A 166 4.73 -19.99 5.95
N PHE A 167 3.60 -19.31 6.10
CA PHE A 167 3.39 -18.24 7.07
C PHE A 167 2.81 -18.69 8.42
N TRP A 168 2.25 -19.88 8.47
CA TRP A 168 1.75 -20.51 9.68
C TRP A 168 1.93 -22.01 9.56
N LYS A 169 2.48 -22.64 10.59
CA LYS A 169 2.79 -24.07 10.56
C LYS A 169 1.55 -24.87 10.19
N ASP A 170 1.68 -25.67 9.13
CA ASP A 170 0.64 -26.54 8.57
C ASP A 170 -0.64 -25.82 8.09
N ALA A 171 -0.67 -24.48 8.12
CA ALA A 171 -1.88 -23.65 7.97
C ALA A 171 -2.98 -24.11 8.95
N ASP A 172 -2.61 -24.46 10.18
CA ASP A 172 -3.51 -24.97 11.21
C ASP A 172 -4.46 -23.88 11.67
N MET A 173 -5.70 -23.97 11.21
CA MET A 173 -6.75 -22.99 11.44
C MET A 173 -7.16 -22.93 12.92
N GLU A 174 -7.26 -24.06 13.60
CA GLU A 174 -7.66 -24.12 15.01
C GLU A 174 -6.59 -23.52 15.91
N GLU A 175 -5.32 -23.83 15.63
CA GLU A 175 -4.20 -23.26 16.37
C GLU A 175 -4.04 -21.75 16.12
N TYR A 176 -4.34 -21.26 14.89
CA TYR A 176 -4.39 -19.84 14.61
C TYR A 176 -5.53 -19.15 15.37
N PHE A 177 -6.72 -19.75 15.42
CA PHE A 177 -7.84 -19.17 16.17
C PHE A 177 -7.55 -19.07 17.66
N LYS A 178 -6.81 -20.03 18.22
CA LYS A 178 -6.32 -19.96 19.60
C LYS A 178 -5.31 -18.79 19.78
N LEU A 179 -4.36 -18.64 18.82
CA LEU A 179 -3.43 -17.51 18.83
C LEU A 179 -4.19 -16.18 18.80
N TYR A 180 -5.17 -16.05 17.90
CA TYR A 180 -6.01 -14.85 17.81
C TYR A 180 -6.72 -14.55 19.12
N GLN A 181 -7.40 -15.54 19.70
CA GLN A 181 -8.14 -15.36 20.95
C GLN A 181 -7.24 -14.85 22.09
N VAL A 182 -6.08 -15.47 22.27
CA VAL A 182 -5.11 -15.08 23.30
C VAL A 182 -4.58 -13.68 23.04
N SER A 183 -4.22 -13.39 21.79
CA SER A 183 -3.69 -12.08 21.39
C SER A 183 -4.72 -10.96 21.57
N ALA A 184 -5.93 -11.15 21.06
CA ALA A 184 -6.99 -10.14 21.15
C ALA A 184 -7.39 -9.86 22.60
N LYS A 185 -7.42 -10.88 23.46
CA LYS A 185 -7.61 -10.73 24.90
C LYS A 185 -6.48 -9.92 25.54
N ALA A 186 -5.23 -10.26 25.25
CA ALA A 186 -4.07 -9.56 25.79
C ALA A 186 -4.06 -8.07 25.41
N VAL A 187 -4.43 -7.75 24.16
CA VAL A 187 -4.58 -6.36 23.68
C VAL A 187 -5.66 -5.62 24.48
N LYS A 188 -6.84 -6.22 24.65
CA LYS A 188 -7.95 -5.60 25.41
C LYS A 188 -7.70 -5.52 26.92
N GLU A 189 -6.88 -6.40 27.48
CA GLU A 189 -6.44 -6.32 28.89
C GLU A 189 -5.51 -5.14 29.16
N VAL A 190 -4.77 -4.65 28.15
CA VAL A 190 -4.00 -3.41 28.29
C VAL A 190 -4.92 -2.19 28.27
N ASP A 191 -5.80 -2.11 27.29
CA ASP A 191 -6.84 -1.08 27.20
C ASP A 191 -7.98 -1.57 26.30
N GLU A 192 -9.22 -1.48 26.78
CA GLU A 192 -10.42 -1.91 26.05
C GLU A 192 -10.67 -1.13 24.74
N ASN A 193 -10.10 0.07 24.63
CA ASN A 193 -10.27 0.95 23.46
C ASN A 193 -9.33 0.63 22.31
N PHE A 194 -8.31 -0.22 22.51
CA PHE A 194 -7.52 -0.70 21.36
C PHE A 194 -8.40 -1.33 20.30
N LYS A 195 -8.05 -1.11 19.03
CA LYS A 195 -8.69 -1.78 17.91
C LYS A 195 -7.86 -2.99 17.48
N VAL A 196 -8.45 -4.19 17.55
CA VAL A 196 -7.80 -5.45 17.20
C VAL A 196 -8.59 -6.21 16.16
N GLY A 197 -7.90 -6.81 15.19
CA GLY A 197 -8.50 -7.56 14.11
C GLY A 197 -7.62 -8.63 13.49
N GLY A 198 -8.15 -9.29 12.47
CA GLY A 198 -7.56 -10.36 11.68
C GLY A 198 -8.61 -10.87 10.65
N PRO A 199 -8.39 -12.00 9.96
CA PRO A 199 -7.29 -12.95 10.08
C PRO A 199 -6.14 -12.73 9.09
N ALA A 200 -6.08 -11.63 8.34
CA ALA A 200 -5.04 -11.31 7.36
C ALA A 200 -4.79 -12.42 6.32
N VAL A 201 -5.84 -13.02 5.81
CA VAL A 201 -5.74 -14.12 4.84
C VAL A 201 -5.52 -13.63 3.42
N CYS A 202 -4.88 -14.45 2.59
CA CYS A 202 -4.64 -14.16 1.19
C CYS A 202 -5.34 -15.14 0.23
N GLY A 203 -5.27 -14.82 -1.07
CA GLY A 203 -5.83 -15.66 -2.14
C GLY A 203 -7.35 -15.75 -2.05
N GLY A 204 -7.94 -16.74 -2.65
CA GLY A 204 -9.39 -16.96 -2.66
C GLY A 204 -9.93 -17.72 -1.44
N SER A 205 -9.24 -17.69 -0.30
CA SER A 205 -9.57 -18.47 0.90
C SER A 205 -10.67 -17.89 1.78
N ASP A 206 -11.22 -16.71 1.41
CA ASP A 206 -12.20 -15.98 2.23
C ASP A 206 -13.41 -16.83 2.64
N LYS A 207 -13.97 -17.62 1.73
CA LYS A 207 -15.14 -18.46 2.00
C LYS A 207 -14.88 -19.52 3.07
N GLU A 208 -13.66 -20.00 3.16
CA GLU A 208 -13.24 -20.99 4.13
C GLU A 208 -12.75 -20.31 5.41
N TRP A 209 -11.75 -19.43 5.30
CA TRP A 209 -11.05 -18.88 6.45
C TRP A 209 -11.77 -17.70 7.12
N VAL A 210 -12.22 -16.71 6.37
CA VAL A 210 -12.90 -15.54 6.97
C VAL A 210 -14.20 -15.98 7.60
N LYS A 211 -14.97 -16.83 6.93
CA LYS A 211 -16.22 -17.35 7.47
C LYS A 211 -16.00 -18.15 8.76
N ALA A 212 -15.07 -19.12 8.76
CA ALA A 212 -14.76 -19.94 9.94
C ALA A 212 -14.20 -19.09 11.09
N PHE A 213 -13.38 -18.06 10.78
CA PHE A 213 -12.87 -17.10 11.74
C PHE A 213 -14.00 -16.34 12.43
N LEU A 214 -14.95 -15.80 11.67
CA LEU A 214 -16.09 -15.07 12.22
C LEU A 214 -17.02 -15.99 13.04
N GLU A 215 -17.25 -17.22 12.60
CA GLU A 215 -17.98 -18.23 13.38
C GLU A 215 -17.29 -18.54 14.72
N PHE A 216 -15.95 -18.67 14.72
CA PHE A 216 -15.17 -18.89 15.92
C PHE A 216 -15.22 -17.68 16.88
N VAL A 217 -15.04 -16.46 16.34
CA VAL A 217 -15.08 -15.21 17.11
C VAL A 217 -16.44 -15.04 17.80
N SER A 218 -17.53 -15.22 17.06
CA SER A 218 -18.89 -15.15 17.54
C SER A 218 -19.16 -16.17 18.65
N LYS A 219 -18.88 -17.45 18.37
CA LYS A 219 -19.09 -18.54 19.32
C LYS A 219 -18.34 -18.35 20.63
N ASN A 220 -17.09 -17.89 20.58
CA ASN A 220 -16.21 -17.77 21.74
C ASN A 220 -16.22 -16.36 22.34
N LYS A 221 -17.01 -15.44 21.78
CA LYS A 221 -17.08 -14.02 22.18
C LYS A 221 -15.70 -13.37 22.25
N CYS A 222 -14.87 -13.66 21.25
CA CYS A 222 -13.55 -13.06 21.14
C CYS A 222 -13.66 -11.57 20.75
N PRO A 223 -12.80 -10.68 21.29
CA PRO A 223 -12.75 -9.31 20.80
C PRO A 223 -12.41 -9.26 19.32
N LEU A 224 -13.18 -8.44 18.57
CA LEU A 224 -12.94 -8.16 17.16
C LEU A 224 -13.47 -6.75 16.86
N ASP A 225 -12.65 -5.86 16.33
CA ASP A 225 -13.05 -4.49 15.96
C ASP A 225 -13.07 -4.30 14.44
N PHE A 226 -12.29 -5.07 13.67
CA PHE A 226 -12.22 -5.02 12.22
C PHE A 226 -11.76 -6.35 11.62
N VAL A 227 -12.05 -6.56 10.34
CA VAL A 227 -11.60 -7.74 9.59
C VAL A 227 -10.46 -7.34 8.65
N THR A 228 -9.49 -8.24 8.45
CA THR A 228 -8.38 -8.01 7.52
C THR A 228 -8.19 -9.11 6.50
N ARG A 229 -7.68 -8.74 5.32
CA ARG A 229 -7.31 -9.64 4.25
C ARG A 229 -6.28 -9.01 3.33
N HIS A 230 -5.67 -9.85 2.45
CA HIS A 230 -4.76 -9.40 1.39
C HIS A 230 -5.39 -9.55 0.01
N HIS A 231 -4.94 -8.74 -0.96
CA HIS A 231 -5.52 -8.72 -2.29
C HIS A 231 -4.47 -8.56 -3.39
N TYR A 232 -4.20 -9.63 -4.10
CA TYR A 232 -3.32 -9.66 -5.27
C TYR A 232 -4.09 -10.12 -6.50
N THR A 233 -3.94 -9.41 -7.62
CA THR A 233 -4.79 -9.57 -8.81
C THR A 233 -4.12 -10.38 -9.91
N THR A 234 -3.56 -11.53 -9.54
CA THR A 234 -2.77 -12.35 -10.45
C THR A 234 -3.07 -13.86 -10.32
N GLU A 235 -2.87 -14.57 -11.43
CA GLU A 235 -2.75 -16.03 -11.47
C GLU A 235 -1.32 -16.46 -11.04
N PHE A 236 -1.10 -17.76 -10.90
CA PHE A 236 0.25 -18.29 -10.67
C PHE A 236 1.20 -17.86 -11.79
N PRO A 237 2.42 -17.39 -11.46
CA PRO A 237 3.37 -16.88 -12.44
C PRO A 237 4.03 -17.98 -13.25
N ALA A 238 4.44 -17.63 -14.47
CA ALA A 238 5.51 -18.34 -15.16
C ALA A 238 6.87 -17.84 -14.60
N TRP A 239 7.80 -18.75 -14.39
CA TRP A 239 9.15 -18.43 -13.91
C TRP A 239 10.18 -18.49 -15.03
N ASP A 240 11.05 -17.48 -15.08
CA ASP A 240 12.26 -17.48 -15.90
C ASP A 240 13.45 -17.02 -15.05
N GLY A 241 14.37 -17.91 -14.77
CA GLY A 241 15.39 -17.69 -13.74
C GLY A 241 14.75 -17.41 -12.37
N HIS A 242 15.09 -16.29 -11.77
CA HIS A 242 14.53 -15.84 -10.48
C HIS A 242 13.38 -14.83 -10.63
N TYR A 243 12.99 -14.51 -11.87
CA TYR A 243 11.86 -13.59 -12.12
C TYR A 243 10.56 -14.35 -12.29
N GLY A 244 9.52 -13.85 -11.63
CA GLY A 244 8.16 -14.32 -11.82
C GLY A 244 7.38 -13.40 -12.76
N TYR A 245 6.80 -13.96 -13.81
CA TYR A 245 5.96 -13.24 -14.77
C TYR A 245 4.48 -13.58 -14.53
N PRO A 246 3.78 -12.77 -13.73
CA PRO A 246 2.38 -13.03 -13.42
C PRO A 246 1.49 -12.67 -14.60
N LYS A 247 0.42 -13.44 -14.77
CA LYS A 247 -0.69 -13.06 -15.62
C LYS A 247 -1.74 -12.35 -14.76
N LEU A 248 -2.00 -11.09 -15.05
CA LEU A 248 -2.96 -10.31 -14.29
C LEU A 248 -4.40 -10.75 -14.59
N HIS A 249 -5.25 -10.70 -13.59
CA HIS A 249 -6.69 -10.88 -13.81
C HIS A 249 -7.21 -9.75 -14.70
N PRO A 250 -8.26 -9.99 -15.52
CA PRO A 250 -8.93 -8.92 -16.23
C PRO A 250 -9.34 -7.80 -15.27
N LYS A 251 -9.15 -6.54 -15.65
CA LYS A 251 -9.43 -5.38 -14.79
C LYS A 251 -10.85 -5.35 -14.24
N GLU A 252 -11.81 -5.90 -14.97
CA GLU A 252 -13.22 -6.01 -14.56
C GLU A 252 -13.43 -6.98 -13.40
N LYS A 253 -12.49 -7.92 -13.18
CA LYS A 253 -12.56 -8.96 -12.14
C LYS A 253 -11.73 -8.66 -10.91
N CYS A 254 -10.98 -7.54 -10.92
CA CYS A 254 -10.04 -7.24 -9.82
C CYS A 254 -10.73 -7.02 -8.47
N PHE A 255 -12.04 -6.81 -8.41
CA PHE A 255 -12.79 -6.56 -7.18
C PHE A 255 -13.64 -7.73 -6.69
N GLU A 256 -13.81 -8.81 -7.47
CA GLU A 256 -14.69 -9.94 -7.14
C GLU A 256 -14.40 -10.55 -5.76
N GLN A 257 -13.12 -10.69 -5.41
CA GLN A 257 -12.72 -11.24 -4.10
C GLN A 257 -13.05 -10.27 -2.95
N LEU A 258 -12.84 -8.97 -3.16
CA LEU A 258 -13.14 -7.94 -2.15
C LEU A 258 -14.63 -7.86 -1.86
N GLU A 259 -15.46 -7.92 -2.89
CA GLU A 259 -16.92 -7.98 -2.76
C GLU A 259 -17.39 -9.26 -2.05
N ALA A 260 -16.75 -10.39 -2.35
CA ALA A 260 -17.04 -11.65 -1.67
C ALA A 260 -16.74 -11.57 -0.17
N THR A 261 -15.61 -10.97 0.23
CA THR A 261 -15.27 -10.75 1.65
C THR A 261 -16.32 -9.86 2.33
N ARG A 262 -16.72 -8.76 1.70
CA ARG A 262 -17.78 -7.88 2.24
C ARG A 262 -19.08 -8.66 2.44
N GLY A 263 -19.48 -9.47 1.45
CA GLY A 263 -20.68 -10.30 1.55
C GLY A 263 -20.62 -11.33 2.69
N ILE A 264 -19.45 -11.92 2.93
CA ILE A 264 -19.24 -12.86 4.06
C ILE A 264 -19.39 -12.13 5.39
N VAL A 265 -18.70 -10.98 5.58
CA VAL A 265 -18.79 -10.21 6.83
C VAL A 265 -20.20 -9.76 7.10
N ASP A 266 -20.92 -9.24 6.09
CA ASP A 266 -22.29 -8.75 6.22
C ASP A 266 -23.34 -9.86 6.39
N SER A 267 -22.97 -11.13 6.17
CA SER A 267 -23.86 -12.27 6.42
C SER A 267 -24.02 -12.60 7.90
N PHE A 268 -23.18 -12.03 8.77
CA PHE A 268 -23.29 -12.16 10.22
C PHE A 268 -23.92 -10.90 10.79
N ASP A 269 -25.08 -10.98 11.43
CA ASP A 269 -25.78 -9.82 11.97
C ASP A 269 -24.92 -8.98 12.92
N GLU A 270 -24.08 -9.63 13.74
CA GLU A 270 -23.19 -8.97 14.70
C GLU A 270 -21.97 -8.28 14.07
N PHE A 271 -21.55 -8.71 12.86
CA PHE A 271 -20.39 -8.14 12.15
C PHE A 271 -20.78 -7.30 10.93
N LYS A 272 -22.07 -7.17 10.66
CA LYS A 272 -22.56 -6.41 9.54
C LYS A 272 -22.08 -4.96 9.59
N GLY A 273 -21.43 -4.53 8.52
CA GLY A 273 -20.87 -3.18 8.43
C GLY A 273 -19.55 -2.97 9.16
N PHE A 274 -18.93 -4.00 9.72
CA PHE A 274 -17.58 -3.89 10.29
C PHE A 274 -16.57 -3.39 9.25
N ASP A 275 -15.63 -2.58 9.70
CA ASP A 275 -14.53 -2.14 8.87
C ASP A 275 -13.74 -3.36 8.35
N ILE A 276 -13.44 -3.38 7.06
CA ILE A 276 -12.52 -4.34 6.44
C ILE A 276 -11.29 -3.56 5.98
N HIS A 277 -10.12 -3.99 6.42
CA HIS A 277 -8.84 -3.46 5.97
C HIS A 277 -8.18 -4.47 5.02
N VAL A 278 -7.83 -4.02 3.81
CA VAL A 278 -6.98 -4.78 2.89
C VAL A 278 -5.54 -4.42 3.24
N THR A 279 -4.94 -5.25 4.13
CA THR A 279 -3.66 -4.94 4.77
C THR A 279 -2.44 -5.22 3.89
N GLU A 280 -2.65 -5.84 2.73
CA GLU A 280 -1.71 -5.88 1.62
C GLU A 280 -2.45 -5.91 0.28
N TYR A 281 -1.98 -5.14 -0.71
CA TYR A 281 -2.40 -5.31 -2.10
C TYR A 281 -1.33 -4.85 -3.08
N ASN A 282 -1.30 -5.50 -4.22
CA ASN A 282 -0.56 -5.13 -5.44
C ASN A 282 -1.11 -5.94 -6.61
N THR A 283 -0.56 -5.75 -7.81
CA THR A 283 -0.86 -6.59 -8.97
C THR A 283 -0.30 -8.01 -8.82
N SER A 284 0.84 -8.19 -8.14
CA SER A 284 1.46 -9.50 -7.90
C SER A 284 1.95 -9.62 -6.46
N TYR A 285 1.95 -10.85 -5.93
CA TYR A 285 2.51 -11.22 -4.62
C TYR A 285 3.98 -11.66 -4.68
N ILE A 286 4.64 -11.50 -5.82
CA ILE A 286 6.00 -11.99 -6.03
C ILE A 286 6.99 -10.84 -5.88
N PRO A 287 8.02 -10.94 -5.01
CA PRO A 287 8.96 -9.86 -4.71
C PRO A 287 9.92 -9.53 -5.86
N ASN A 288 9.88 -10.29 -6.96
CA ASN A 288 10.69 -10.12 -8.15
C ASN A 288 9.85 -10.33 -9.43
N ALA A 289 8.70 -9.66 -9.48
CA ALA A 289 7.82 -9.64 -10.64
C ALA A 289 8.04 -8.36 -11.47
N PRO A 290 8.62 -8.43 -12.67
CA PRO A 290 8.95 -7.24 -13.47
C PRO A 290 7.78 -6.30 -13.74
N VAL A 291 6.53 -6.78 -13.66
CA VAL A 291 5.34 -5.94 -13.82
C VAL A 291 5.34 -4.73 -12.87
N HIS A 292 5.87 -4.87 -11.65
CA HIS A 292 5.89 -3.80 -10.66
C HIS A 292 6.69 -2.56 -11.10
N ASP A 293 7.65 -2.73 -12.03
CA ASP A 293 8.51 -1.66 -12.51
C ASP A 293 7.92 -0.94 -13.74
N THR A 294 6.73 -1.34 -14.21
CA THR A 294 6.17 -0.93 -15.51
C THR A 294 4.98 0.03 -15.39
N ASN A 295 4.67 0.70 -16.52
CA ASN A 295 3.46 1.50 -16.67
C ASN A 295 2.17 0.66 -16.66
N LEU A 296 2.21 -0.65 -16.96
CA LEU A 296 1.08 -1.54 -16.77
C LEU A 296 0.65 -1.57 -15.30
N ASN A 297 1.61 -1.69 -14.36
CA ASN A 297 1.30 -1.62 -12.94
C ASN A 297 0.63 -0.29 -12.59
N ALA A 298 1.16 0.83 -13.10
CA ALA A 298 0.61 2.16 -12.86
C ALA A 298 -0.85 2.28 -13.32
N ALA A 299 -1.16 1.79 -14.53
CA ALA A 299 -2.52 1.84 -15.08
C ALA A 299 -3.48 0.90 -14.35
N TYR A 300 -3.03 -0.32 -14.00
CA TYR A 300 -3.84 -1.28 -13.28
C TYR A 300 -4.17 -0.79 -11.86
N ILE A 301 -3.19 -0.22 -11.16
CA ILE A 301 -3.40 0.39 -9.85
C ILE A 301 -4.29 1.64 -9.97
N ALA A 302 -4.19 2.45 -11.03
CA ALA A 302 -5.12 3.56 -11.24
C ALA A 302 -6.59 3.09 -11.33
N ASN A 303 -6.83 1.96 -12.01
CA ASN A 303 -8.15 1.33 -12.05
C ASN A 303 -8.61 0.89 -10.64
N MET A 304 -7.74 0.26 -9.86
CA MET A 304 -8.08 -0.19 -8.51
C MET A 304 -8.40 0.99 -7.59
N LEU A 305 -7.58 2.02 -7.57
CA LEU A 305 -7.76 3.20 -6.71
C LEU A 305 -9.05 3.96 -7.00
N SER A 306 -9.59 3.86 -8.20
CA SER A 306 -10.85 4.53 -8.58
C SER A 306 -12.06 4.07 -7.78
N THR A 307 -12.04 2.84 -7.24
CA THR A 307 -13.13 2.20 -6.49
C THR A 307 -12.79 1.90 -5.05
N PHE A 308 -11.55 2.12 -4.65
CA PHE A 308 -11.14 1.93 -3.27
C PHE A 308 -11.91 2.85 -2.32
N GLY A 309 -12.39 2.27 -1.21
CA GLY A 309 -13.23 2.93 -0.22
C GLY A 309 -14.73 2.74 -0.42
N ASP A 310 -15.18 2.09 -1.48
CA ASP A 310 -16.60 1.81 -1.68
C ASP A 310 -17.11 0.73 -0.71
N ASN A 311 -16.33 -0.33 -0.48
CA ASN A 311 -16.72 -1.49 0.32
C ASN A 311 -15.77 -1.79 1.49
N HIS A 312 -14.60 -1.15 1.53
CA HIS A 312 -13.55 -1.42 2.50
C HIS A 312 -13.01 -0.12 3.07
N LYS A 313 -12.52 -0.18 4.31
CA LYS A 313 -12.04 0.97 5.05
C LYS A 313 -10.70 1.48 4.54
N SER A 314 -9.77 0.59 4.29
CA SER A 314 -8.41 0.95 3.87
C SER A 314 -7.76 -0.11 3.00
N TYR A 315 -6.67 0.32 2.35
CA TYR A 315 -5.87 -0.50 1.45
C TYR A 315 -4.41 -0.15 1.65
N SER A 316 -3.59 -1.14 2.00
CA SER A 316 -2.16 -0.99 2.21
C SER A 316 -1.40 -1.48 0.98
N TYR A 317 -0.89 -0.53 0.17
CA TYR A 317 -0.09 -0.89 -1.00
C TYR A 317 1.21 -1.57 -0.57
N TRP A 318 1.48 -2.73 -1.08
CA TRP A 318 2.66 -3.55 -0.79
C TRP A 318 3.72 -3.34 -1.87
N THR A 319 4.76 -2.47 -1.68
CA THR A 319 5.20 -1.70 -0.52
C THR A 319 5.56 -0.24 -0.89
N PHE A 320 5.98 0.59 0.08
CA PHE A 320 6.37 1.96 -0.22
C PHE A 320 7.68 2.07 -1.01
N GLY A 321 8.61 1.12 -0.83
CA GLY A 321 9.96 1.19 -1.43
C GLY A 321 10.61 -0.17 -1.58
N ASP A 322 11.64 -0.24 -2.42
CA ASP A 322 12.37 -1.45 -2.80
C ASP A 322 13.52 -1.81 -1.84
N ILE A 323 13.60 -1.19 -0.68
CA ILE A 323 14.38 -1.73 0.44
C ILE A 323 13.54 -2.83 1.07
N PHE A 324 13.72 -4.04 0.57
CA PHE A 324 12.86 -5.17 0.82
C PHE A 324 13.66 -6.48 0.71
N GLU A 325 13.53 -7.40 1.67
CA GLU A 325 14.46 -8.53 1.83
C GLU A 325 13.76 -9.89 2.00
N GLU A 326 12.61 -10.14 1.39
CA GLU A 326 11.95 -11.46 1.50
C GLU A 326 12.71 -12.56 0.77
N GLY A 327 13.08 -12.33 -0.48
CA GLY A 327 13.86 -13.26 -1.30
C GLY A 327 15.37 -13.06 -1.22
N GLY A 328 15.86 -12.17 -0.36
CA GLY A 328 17.23 -11.72 -0.27
C GLY A 328 17.37 -10.23 -0.47
N VAL A 329 18.62 -9.73 -0.47
CA VAL A 329 18.90 -8.31 -0.69
C VAL A 329 18.89 -8.03 -2.19
N PRO A 330 18.07 -7.09 -2.69
CA PRO A 330 18.05 -6.73 -4.10
C PRO A 330 19.40 -6.15 -4.57
N PHE A 331 19.85 -6.55 -5.76
CA PHE A 331 21.16 -6.16 -6.30
C PHE A 331 21.09 -5.27 -7.55
N THR A 332 19.86 -4.96 -8.03
CA THR A 332 19.62 -4.02 -9.14
C THR A 332 18.55 -3.01 -8.78
N PRO A 333 18.52 -1.82 -9.40
CA PRO A 333 17.46 -0.84 -9.20
C PRO A 333 16.09 -1.38 -9.62
N PHE A 334 16.03 -2.12 -10.73
CA PHE A 334 14.80 -2.71 -11.28
C PHE A 334 14.93 -4.23 -11.27
N HIS A 335 14.32 -4.85 -10.29
CA HIS A 335 14.31 -6.29 -10.07
C HIS A 335 12.87 -6.83 -9.90
N GLY A 336 11.87 -5.99 -10.25
CA GLY A 336 10.48 -6.36 -10.05
C GLY A 336 10.02 -6.24 -8.58
N GLY A 337 10.69 -5.43 -7.78
CA GLY A 337 10.33 -5.18 -6.38
C GLY A 337 8.96 -4.51 -6.25
N PHE A 338 8.31 -4.70 -5.12
CA PHE A 338 6.97 -4.19 -4.86
C PHE A 338 6.87 -2.66 -4.73
N GLY A 339 7.99 -2.00 -4.47
CA GLY A 339 8.04 -0.61 -4.03
C GLY A 339 7.47 0.41 -5.02
N LEU A 340 6.94 1.49 -4.49
CA LEU A 340 6.64 2.70 -5.27
C LEU A 340 7.92 3.41 -5.73
N VAL A 341 9.01 3.21 -4.99
CA VAL A 341 10.32 3.83 -5.21
C VAL A 341 11.38 2.75 -5.30
N ALA A 342 12.12 2.72 -6.40
CA ALA A 342 13.28 1.85 -6.56
C ALA A 342 14.53 2.39 -5.82
N ASN A 343 15.52 1.51 -5.60
CA ASN A 343 16.78 1.89 -4.97
C ASN A 343 17.46 3.04 -5.73
N GLY A 344 17.95 4.03 -4.99
CA GLY A 344 18.47 5.28 -5.56
C GLY A 344 17.42 6.41 -5.61
N LEU A 345 16.32 6.31 -4.85
CA LEU A 345 15.23 7.29 -4.82
C LEU A 345 14.64 7.53 -6.22
N ILE A 346 14.39 6.46 -6.96
CA ILE A 346 13.84 6.50 -8.31
C ILE A 346 12.35 6.19 -8.23
N PRO A 347 11.44 7.16 -8.40
CA PRO A 347 10.00 6.87 -8.42
C PRO A 347 9.65 6.02 -9.63
N LYS A 348 8.91 4.94 -9.38
CA LYS A 348 8.37 4.09 -10.44
C LYS A 348 7.10 4.70 -11.05
N PRO A 349 6.62 4.23 -12.21
CA PRO A 349 5.37 4.73 -12.80
C PRO A 349 4.19 4.75 -11.82
N THR A 350 4.04 3.72 -11.00
CA THR A 350 2.96 3.60 -10.01
C THR A 350 3.01 4.67 -8.91
N PHE A 351 4.21 5.17 -8.53
CA PHE A 351 4.35 6.29 -7.60
C PHE A 351 3.53 7.52 -8.08
N TRP A 352 3.61 7.79 -9.38
CA TRP A 352 2.90 8.92 -9.96
C TRP A 352 1.38 8.70 -10.02
N THR A 353 0.93 7.47 -10.17
CA THR A 353 -0.49 7.14 -10.02
C THR A 353 -1.00 7.60 -8.65
N PHE A 354 -0.28 7.25 -7.57
CA PHE A 354 -0.62 7.75 -6.22
C PHE A 354 -0.54 9.27 -6.13
N ALA A 355 0.54 9.88 -6.64
CA ALA A 355 0.68 11.35 -6.62
C ALA A 355 -0.47 12.05 -7.35
N PHE A 356 -0.98 11.48 -8.45
CA PHE A 356 -2.13 12.01 -9.16
C PHE A 356 -3.42 11.89 -8.33
N TYR A 357 -3.67 10.74 -7.69
CA TYR A 357 -4.80 10.59 -6.78
C TYR A 357 -4.71 11.54 -5.57
N LYS A 358 -3.50 11.80 -5.07
CA LYS A 358 -3.29 12.80 -3.99
C LYS A 358 -3.72 14.20 -4.41
N LYS A 359 -3.45 14.59 -5.66
CA LYS A 359 -3.88 15.90 -6.19
C LYS A 359 -5.39 16.07 -6.22
N LEU A 360 -6.17 14.98 -6.31
CA LEU A 360 -7.63 15.04 -6.28
C LEU A 360 -8.16 15.40 -4.88
N THR A 361 -7.41 15.15 -3.81
CA THR A 361 -7.85 15.46 -2.43
C THR A 361 -7.79 16.95 -2.10
N LYS A 362 -6.88 17.69 -2.77
CA LYS A 362 -6.67 19.11 -2.47
C LYS A 362 -7.84 19.96 -2.93
N ASP A 363 -8.45 20.67 -1.97
CA ASP A 363 -9.63 21.53 -2.18
C ASP A 363 -10.85 20.75 -2.75
N PHE A 364 -10.91 19.45 -2.52
CA PHE A 364 -11.99 18.58 -2.96
C PHE A 364 -13.37 19.14 -2.54
N GLU A 365 -14.29 19.18 -3.48
CA GLU A 365 -15.70 19.50 -3.24
C GLU A 365 -16.57 18.27 -3.48
N LYS A 366 -16.48 17.68 -4.67
CA LYS A 366 -17.26 16.49 -5.07
C LYS A 366 -16.67 15.79 -6.29
N CYS A 367 -17.03 14.53 -6.48
CA CYS A 367 -16.75 13.79 -7.71
C CYS A 367 -17.88 14.04 -8.72
N VAL A 368 -17.51 14.50 -9.92
CA VAL A 368 -18.46 14.86 -10.98
C VAL A 368 -18.49 13.85 -12.13
N LEU A 369 -17.51 12.98 -12.23
CA LEU A 369 -17.47 11.87 -13.19
C LEU A 369 -16.66 10.72 -12.61
N ARG A 370 -17.21 9.50 -12.72
CA ARG A 370 -16.51 8.27 -12.40
C ARG A 370 -16.93 7.20 -13.41
N THR A 371 -15.96 6.73 -14.19
CA THR A 371 -16.14 5.71 -15.24
C THR A 371 -15.08 4.62 -15.07
N PRO A 372 -15.14 3.51 -15.80
CA PRO A 372 -14.07 2.50 -15.81
C PRO A 372 -12.69 3.01 -16.23
N GLU A 373 -12.61 4.18 -16.86
CA GLU A 373 -11.34 4.72 -17.40
C GLU A 373 -11.01 6.13 -16.89
N CYS A 374 -11.85 6.73 -16.05
CA CYS A 374 -11.65 8.12 -15.65
C CYS A 374 -12.39 8.47 -14.36
N VAL A 375 -11.73 9.26 -13.51
CA VAL A 375 -12.34 9.96 -12.38
C VAL A 375 -12.11 11.45 -12.54
N VAL A 376 -13.15 12.27 -12.33
CA VAL A 376 -13.06 13.74 -12.33
C VAL A 376 -13.68 14.29 -11.06
N VAL A 377 -12.96 15.16 -10.38
CA VAL A 377 -13.44 15.90 -9.22
C VAL A 377 -13.53 17.38 -9.51
N LYS A 378 -14.51 18.04 -8.89
CA LYS A 378 -14.60 19.48 -8.83
C LYS A 378 -14.04 19.97 -7.50
N THR A 379 -13.25 21.02 -7.53
CA THR A 379 -12.71 21.66 -6.34
C THR A 379 -13.57 22.87 -5.92
N LYS A 380 -13.42 23.28 -4.66
CA LYS A 380 -14.07 24.47 -4.09
C LYS A 380 -13.80 25.76 -4.89
N ASN A 381 -12.66 25.80 -5.62
CA ASN A 381 -12.23 26.92 -6.45
C ASN A 381 -12.68 26.79 -7.92
N ASN A 382 -13.67 25.93 -8.20
CA ASN A 382 -14.19 25.68 -9.53
C ASN A 382 -13.11 25.22 -10.55
N THR A 383 -12.12 24.48 -10.06
CA THR A 383 -11.13 23.77 -10.88
C THR A 383 -11.59 22.33 -11.03
N TYR A 384 -11.44 21.76 -12.22
CA TYR A 384 -11.72 20.33 -12.47
C TYR A 384 -10.40 19.59 -12.58
N LYS A 385 -10.23 18.56 -11.75
CA LYS A 385 -9.05 17.69 -11.76
C LYS A 385 -9.49 16.28 -12.06
N GLY A 386 -8.72 15.55 -12.84
CA GLY A 386 -9.06 14.18 -13.14
C GLY A 386 -7.84 13.31 -13.42
N ILE A 387 -8.10 12.01 -13.38
CA ILE A 387 -7.17 10.98 -13.79
C ILE A 387 -7.88 10.11 -14.80
N ALA A 388 -7.22 9.82 -15.91
CA ALA A 388 -7.66 8.86 -16.91
C ALA A 388 -6.59 7.77 -17.07
N TRP A 389 -7.01 6.54 -17.33
CA TRP A 389 -6.13 5.39 -17.50
C TRP A 389 -6.64 4.46 -18.59
N ASN A 390 -5.72 3.73 -19.22
CA ASN A 390 -6.03 2.69 -20.21
C ASN A 390 -5.33 1.39 -19.80
N VAL A 391 -6.01 0.50 -19.09
CA VAL A 391 -5.45 -0.81 -18.72
C VAL A 391 -5.52 -1.75 -19.93
N ASP A 392 -4.38 -2.31 -20.30
CA ASP A 392 -4.23 -3.31 -21.35
C ASP A 392 -3.34 -4.47 -20.85
N GLU A 393 -3.88 -5.27 -19.94
CA GLU A 393 -3.18 -6.38 -19.30
C GLU A 393 -2.85 -7.53 -20.27
N ARG A 394 -3.39 -7.49 -21.49
CA ARG A 394 -3.16 -8.47 -22.57
C ARG A 394 -2.21 -7.98 -23.64
N PHE A 395 -1.69 -6.77 -23.55
CA PHE A 395 -0.78 -6.16 -24.49
C PHE A 395 -1.32 -6.15 -25.94
N THR A 396 -2.58 -5.82 -26.10
CA THR A 396 -3.23 -5.72 -27.43
C THR A 396 -2.82 -4.47 -28.21
N GLY A 397 -2.17 -3.51 -27.54
CA GLY A 397 -1.80 -2.22 -28.12
C GLY A 397 -2.99 -1.28 -28.35
N ASN A 398 -4.11 -1.53 -27.66
CA ASN A 398 -5.31 -0.72 -27.79
C ASN A 398 -5.07 0.72 -27.32
N LYS A 399 -5.82 1.64 -27.92
CA LYS A 399 -5.86 3.04 -27.52
C LYS A 399 -7.27 3.42 -27.12
N ILE A 400 -7.39 4.31 -26.15
CA ILE A 400 -8.67 4.92 -25.81
C ILE A 400 -8.65 6.42 -26.10
N THR A 401 -9.82 6.94 -26.44
CA THR A 401 -10.02 8.39 -26.62
C THR A 401 -11.11 8.84 -25.64
N LEU A 402 -10.81 9.89 -24.91
CA LEU A 402 -11.69 10.53 -23.94
C LEU A 402 -11.90 11.98 -24.33
N ASP A 403 -13.16 12.34 -24.59
CA ASP A 403 -13.60 13.72 -24.84
C ASP A 403 -14.44 14.19 -23.66
N LEU A 404 -13.99 15.22 -22.95
CA LEU A 404 -14.69 15.82 -21.83
C LEU A 404 -15.05 17.28 -22.13
N GLU A 405 -16.31 17.66 -21.84
CA GLU A 405 -16.77 19.06 -21.88
C GLU A 405 -17.08 19.51 -20.46
N PHE A 406 -16.50 20.64 -20.03
CA PHE A 406 -16.65 21.17 -18.68
C PHE A 406 -17.54 22.40 -18.65
N PRO A 407 -18.26 22.66 -17.55
CA PRO A 407 -19.11 23.85 -17.38
C PRO A 407 -18.24 25.08 -17.01
N LEU A 408 -17.29 25.37 -17.88
CA LEU A 408 -16.37 26.53 -17.82
C LEU A 408 -16.66 27.47 -18.98
N PRO A 409 -16.22 28.73 -18.94
CA PRO A 409 -16.26 29.61 -20.10
C PRO A 409 -15.57 28.95 -21.31
N THR A 410 -15.99 29.32 -22.51
CA THR A 410 -15.43 28.79 -23.77
C THR A 410 -14.05 29.36 -24.10
N THR A 411 -13.61 30.35 -23.35
CA THR A 411 -12.29 31.01 -23.53
C THR A 411 -11.56 31.12 -22.18
N ASP A 412 -10.29 31.42 -22.27
CA ASP A 412 -9.42 31.75 -21.14
C ASP A 412 -9.25 30.60 -20.12
N ASN A 413 -9.40 29.35 -20.55
CA ASN A 413 -9.05 28.25 -19.72
C ASN A 413 -7.57 27.83 -19.88
N VAL A 414 -7.04 27.22 -18.86
CA VAL A 414 -5.73 26.56 -18.83
C VAL A 414 -5.96 25.09 -18.60
N LEU A 415 -5.33 24.26 -19.41
CA LEU A 415 -5.22 22.81 -19.24
C LEU A 415 -3.78 22.47 -18.86
N ILE A 416 -3.62 21.71 -17.80
CA ILE A 416 -2.36 21.08 -17.36
C ILE A 416 -2.55 19.58 -17.48
N THR A 417 -1.60 18.87 -18.09
CA THR A 417 -1.59 17.40 -18.13
C THR A 417 -0.25 16.86 -17.68
N GLN A 418 -0.28 15.69 -17.05
CA GLN A 418 0.90 14.90 -16.67
C GLN A 418 0.69 13.46 -17.10
N LEU A 419 1.55 12.98 -18.00
CA LEU A 419 1.42 11.68 -18.64
C LEU A 419 2.48 10.70 -18.17
N VAL A 420 2.05 9.47 -17.91
CA VAL A 420 2.86 8.28 -17.64
C VAL A 420 2.49 7.24 -18.69
N ASP A 421 3.43 6.82 -19.50
CA ASP A 421 3.25 5.76 -20.50
C ASP A 421 4.57 5.01 -20.78
N GLU A 422 4.61 4.17 -21.81
CA GLU A 422 5.79 3.39 -22.18
C GLU A 422 7.01 4.23 -22.62
N GLU A 423 6.77 5.45 -23.09
CA GLU A 423 7.82 6.36 -23.59
C GLU A 423 8.19 7.43 -22.56
N THR A 424 7.24 7.80 -21.72
CA THR A 424 7.41 8.89 -20.74
C THR A 424 7.20 8.42 -19.32
N CYS A 425 8.00 8.90 -18.39
CA CYS A 425 7.99 8.43 -17.00
C CYS A 425 8.32 6.92 -16.90
N ASN A 426 9.28 6.47 -17.69
CA ASN A 426 9.73 5.08 -17.74
C ASN A 426 11.22 4.98 -17.36
N PRO A 427 11.54 5.03 -16.06
CA PRO A 427 12.91 4.95 -15.58
C PRO A 427 13.55 3.59 -15.87
N GLN A 428 12.76 2.51 -15.94
CA GLN A 428 13.25 1.18 -16.31
C GLN A 428 13.79 1.16 -17.76
N LYS A 429 13.11 1.84 -18.69
CA LYS A 429 13.60 1.99 -20.05
C LYS A 429 14.94 2.72 -20.11
N VAL A 430 15.10 3.80 -19.36
CA VAL A 430 16.37 4.53 -19.28
C VAL A 430 17.47 3.63 -18.75
N TRP A 431 17.21 2.86 -17.70
CA TRP A 431 18.15 1.89 -17.13
C TRP A 431 18.55 0.81 -18.17
N HIS A 432 17.55 0.29 -18.91
CA HIS A 432 17.77 -0.67 -19.98
C HIS A 432 18.67 -0.08 -21.08
N ASP A 433 18.36 1.13 -21.58
CA ASP A 433 19.06 1.78 -22.68
C ASP A 433 20.54 2.10 -22.34
N ILE A 434 20.89 2.24 -21.06
CA ILE A 434 22.29 2.41 -20.60
C ILE A 434 23.00 1.10 -20.22
N GLY A 435 22.40 -0.06 -20.55
CA GLY A 435 23.03 -1.38 -20.41
C GLY A 435 22.76 -2.09 -19.10
N GLU A 436 21.66 -1.78 -18.41
CA GLU A 436 21.17 -2.45 -17.19
C GLU A 436 22.23 -2.57 -16.07
N PRO A 437 22.91 -1.49 -15.67
CA PRO A 437 23.95 -1.60 -14.65
C PRO A 437 23.33 -2.08 -13.32
N ALA A 438 23.87 -3.17 -12.76
CA ALA A 438 23.42 -3.68 -11.46
C ALA A 438 23.70 -2.66 -10.33
N ASN A 439 24.86 -1.98 -10.40
CA ASN A 439 25.25 -0.94 -9.47
C ASN A 439 25.50 0.37 -10.24
N PRO A 440 24.46 1.13 -10.58
CA PRO A 440 24.63 2.34 -11.36
C PRO A 440 25.42 3.39 -10.59
N SER A 441 26.30 4.12 -11.30
CA SER A 441 27.01 5.27 -10.77
C SER A 441 26.03 6.39 -10.36
N LYS A 442 26.49 7.34 -9.55
CA LYS A 442 25.66 8.50 -9.15
C LYS A 442 25.10 9.27 -10.34
N ASP A 443 25.86 9.40 -11.44
CA ASP A 443 25.40 10.10 -12.64
C ASP A 443 24.39 9.28 -13.43
N GLN A 444 24.55 7.94 -13.49
CA GLN A 444 23.54 7.04 -14.07
C GLN A 444 22.26 7.06 -13.25
N VAL A 445 22.33 7.07 -11.91
CA VAL A 445 21.14 7.22 -11.05
C VAL A 445 20.40 8.52 -11.36
N LYS A 446 21.11 9.66 -11.48
CA LYS A 446 20.48 10.94 -11.85
C LYS A 446 19.81 10.89 -13.21
N LEU A 447 20.45 10.24 -14.19
CA LEU A 447 19.87 10.06 -15.52
C LEU A 447 18.56 9.27 -15.47
N ILE A 448 18.55 8.16 -14.71
CA ILE A 448 17.36 7.33 -14.51
C ILE A 448 16.26 8.14 -13.79
N GLN A 449 16.62 8.93 -12.76
CA GLN A 449 15.68 9.81 -12.05
C GLN A 449 15.04 10.86 -12.99
N GLN A 450 15.78 11.39 -13.96
CA GLN A 450 15.23 12.31 -14.96
C GLN A 450 14.16 11.63 -15.81
N GLY A 451 14.39 10.37 -16.21
CA GLY A 451 13.42 9.56 -16.96
C GLY A 451 12.21 9.11 -16.14
N ALA A 452 12.26 9.30 -14.83
CA ALA A 452 11.17 8.93 -13.91
C ALA A 452 10.09 10.00 -13.74
N ASN A 453 10.20 11.15 -14.42
CA ASN A 453 9.24 12.24 -14.28
C ASN A 453 8.13 12.16 -15.35
N PRO A 454 6.85 12.42 -14.99
CA PRO A 454 5.77 12.50 -15.97
C PRO A 454 5.99 13.62 -16.98
N LEU A 455 5.61 13.39 -18.23
CA LEU A 455 5.60 14.45 -19.23
C LEU A 455 4.53 15.47 -18.89
N THR A 456 4.95 16.64 -18.45
CA THR A 456 4.06 17.76 -18.12
C THR A 456 3.84 18.65 -19.35
N SER A 457 2.56 18.90 -19.68
CA SER A 457 2.17 19.82 -20.74
C SER A 457 1.17 20.86 -20.20
N THR A 458 1.28 22.08 -20.71
CA THR A 458 0.36 23.18 -20.40
C THR A 458 -0.08 23.86 -21.66
N LYS A 459 -1.37 24.19 -21.76
CA LYS A 459 -1.89 24.93 -22.91
C LYS A 459 -3.09 25.79 -22.56
N ARG A 460 -3.28 26.85 -23.34
CA ARG A 460 -4.55 27.60 -23.38
C ARG A 460 -5.57 26.80 -24.17
N CYS A 461 -6.80 26.76 -23.71
CA CYS A 461 -7.85 25.96 -24.36
C CYS A 461 -9.25 26.58 -24.16
N ASP A 462 -10.21 26.01 -24.88
CA ASP A 462 -11.63 26.15 -24.60
C ASP A 462 -12.03 25.30 -23.37
N ASN A 463 -13.31 25.06 -23.18
CA ASN A 463 -13.84 24.25 -22.09
C ASN A 463 -13.84 22.74 -22.37
N LYS A 464 -13.04 22.25 -23.32
CA LYS A 464 -12.99 20.85 -23.73
C LYS A 464 -11.61 20.25 -23.54
N LEU A 465 -11.60 18.98 -23.17
CA LEU A 465 -10.41 18.14 -23.14
C LEU A 465 -10.59 17.00 -24.14
N HIS A 466 -9.67 16.89 -25.07
CA HIS A 466 -9.47 15.70 -25.91
C HIS A 466 -8.20 15.00 -25.46
N LEU A 467 -8.31 13.75 -25.01
CA LEU A 467 -7.21 12.95 -24.51
C LEU A 467 -7.19 11.60 -25.23
N GLU A 468 -6.06 11.28 -25.84
CA GLU A 468 -5.75 9.95 -26.37
C GLU A 468 -4.73 9.27 -25.43
N LEU A 469 -5.05 8.08 -24.93
CA LEU A 469 -4.16 7.27 -24.12
C LEU A 469 -3.78 6.00 -24.85
N LYS A 470 -2.48 5.78 -24.99
CA LYS A 470 -1.92 4.51 -25.46
C LYS A 470 -2.18 3.40 -24.42
N SER A 471 -1.89 2.18 -24.80
CA SER A 471 -1.88 1.01 -23.92
C SER A 471 -1.10 1.30 -22.64
N ASN A 472 -1.71 1.00 -21.50
CA ASN A 472 -1.15 1.19 -20.16
C ASN A 472 -0.72 2.63 -19.83
N GLY A 473 -1.33 3.63 -20.48
CA GLY A 473 -1.12 5.04 -20.16
C GLY A 473 -1.98 5.51 -18.98
N VAL A 474 -1.42 6.41 -18.16
CA VAL A 474 -2.11 7.12 -17.08
C VAL A 474 -1.87 8.62 -17.25
N CYS A 475 -2.94 9.41 -17.23
CA CYS A 475 -2.86 10.85 -17.36
C CYS A 475 -3.61 11.56 -16.26
N TYR A 476 -2.92 12.41 -15.50
CA TYR A 476 -3.54 13.44 -14.68
C TYR A 476 -3.84 14.66 -15.55
N PHE A 477 -4.98 15.30 -15.31
CA PHE A 477 -5.30 16.60 -15.91
C PHE A 477 -5.96 17.54 -14.92
N GLU A 478 -5.73 18.83 -15.13
CA GLU A 478 -6.37 19.93 -14.42
C GLU A 478 -6.82 20.99 -15.43
N ILE A 479 -8.09 21.37 -15.36
CA ILE A 479 -8.65 22.46 -16.19
C ILE A 479 -9.36 23.48 -15.31
N LYS A 480 -9.06 24.76 -15.55
CA LYS A 480 -9.67 25.88 -14.85
C LYS A 480 -9.73 27.13 -15.71
N ASN A 481 -10.66 28.01 -15.40
CA ASN A 481 -10.64 29.35 -15.99
C ASN A 481 -9.53 30.20 -15.34
N ALA A 482 -8.66 30.74 -16.18
CA ALA A 482 -7.52 31.54 -15.76
C ALA A 482 -7.22 32.62 -16.82
N PRO A 483 -7.93 33.76 -16.82
CA PRO A 483 -7.65 34.88 -17.70
C PRO A 483 -6.22 35.37 -17.49
N ILE A 484 -5.57 35.77 -18.61
CA ILE A 484 -4.21 36.32 -18.56
C ILE A 484 -4.24 37.63 -17.80
N LYS A 485 -3.36 37.74 -16.82
CA LYS A 485 -3.11 38.98 -16.05
C LYS A 485 -1.64 39.31 -16.21
N SER A 486 -1.34 40.18 -17.16
CA SER A 486 0.03 40.62 -17.37
C SER A 486 0.21 42.06 -16.88
N ASP A 487 1.42 42.43 -16.52
CA ASP A 487 1.78 43.84 -16.22
C ASP A 487 1.63 44.72 -17.45
N THR A 488 1.42 45.99 -17.22
CA THR A 488 1.33 46.99 -18.30
C THR A 488 2.58 46.93 -19.20
N GLY A 489 2.37 46.68 -20.46
CA GLY A 489 3.43 46.61 -21.48
C GLY A 489 4.10 45.22 -21.63
N PHE A 490 3.82 44.25 -20.75
CA PHE A 490 4.30 42.89 -20.96
C PHE A 490 3.50 42.17 -22.06
N THR A 491 4.19 41.62 -23.03
CA THR A 491 3.61 40.80 -24.08
C THR A 491 4.49 39.57 -24.29
N PHE A 492 3.94 38.37 -23.98
CA PHE A 492 4.68 37.11 -24.05
C PHE A 492 5.29 36.84 -25.42
N GLY A 493 4.51 37.00 -26.52
CA GLY A 493 4.95 36.74 -27.90
C GLY A 493 5.93 37.74 -28.53
N ARG A 494 6.54 38.67 -27.76
CA ARG A 494 7.50 39.62 -28.37
C ARG A 494 8.85 39.00 -28.73
N TYR A 495 9.15 37.83 -28.17
CA TYR A 495 10.43 37.13 -28.34
C TYR A 495 10.26 35.69 -28.84
N GLU A 496 9.06 35.33 -29.33
CA GLU A 496 8.77 34.05 -30.00
C GLU A 496 8.96 34.13 -31.53
#